data_d9b8aa552104b82bde77f9a5ee49ece1
#
_entry.id   d9b8aa552104b82bde77f9a5ee49ece1
#
_cell.length_a   1.000
_cell.length_b   1.000
_cell.length_c   1.000
_cell.angle_alpha   90.00
_cell.angle_beta   90.00
_cell.angle_gamma   90.00
#
_symmetry.space_group_name_H-M   'P 1'
#
loop_
_entity.id
_entity.type
_entity.pdbx_description
1 polymer ?
#
loop_
_entity_poly.entity_id
_entity_poly.type
_entity_poly.pdbx_seq_one_letter_code
_entity_poly.pdbx_strand_id
1 'polypeptide(L)'
;LEVAVQILGAIGDALAMAGNMGWEILWPLILGFSLSAVIQAVVRKERITALMSGTGPKALAIATGLGAASSSCSYAAVALARSLFRKGASFTAAMVFEIASTNLVVELGIILALALGWQFTLAEFIAGPIMILFVALLFRLWLRRQIVEGARRQADRGVAGSMEGHAGMDMSVQSDAPFLRRLVSRDGLTSTSQYFVMDWAAVLRDIVLGLLIAGAFAAWVPRSWLRAIFLANDPTLAFVLGPLIGPLIAVVSFVCSVGNVPLAAVLWNGGISFGGVMSFIFADLIIIPILLIYRRYYGAKATLLIAGAFYLAMAAAGYVVELLFTPLGLVPQQRRARVLEATIGWNSTTWFDIAFLALAAILLIWFFRSGSAPMLRMMGGGPDAEHDHGGQDETTTPRADEEGALRHEHG
;
A
#
# COMPACT_ATOMS: atom_id res chain seq x y z
N LEU A 1 -10.56 11.83 41.49
CA LEU A 1 -9.34 10.98 41.47
C LEU A 1 -9.64 9.62 40.84
N GLU A 2 -10.71 8.93 41.25
CA GLU A 2 -11.11 7.62 40.68
C GLU A 2 -11.35 7.64 39.18
N VAL A 3 -12.05 8.63 38.66
CA VAL A 3 -12.30 8.78 37.19
C VAL A 3 -11.00 8.96 36.43
N ALA A 4 -10.06 9.73 36.97
CA ALA A 4 -8.74 9.92 36.33
C ALA A 4 -7.92 8.61 36.32
N VAL A 5 -7.97 7.82 37.38
CA VAL A 5 -7.31 6.51 37.48
C VAL A 5 -7.93 5.51 36.49
N GLN A 6 -9.27 5.51 36.36
CA GLN A 6 -9.96 4.66 35.37
C GLN A 6 -9.62 5.03 33.93
N ILE A 7 -9.56 6.34 33.60
CA ILE A 7 -9.18 6.79 32.25
C ILE A 7 -7.72 6.40 31.94
N LEU A 8 -6.80 6.62 32.90
CA LEU A 8 -5.39 6.25 32.72
C LEU A 8 -5.22 4.74 32.56
N GLY A 9 -5.98 3.94 33.32
CA GLY A 9 -6.02 2.48 33.17
C GLY A 9 -6.49 2.07 31.77
N ALA A 10 -7.60 2.61 31.30
CA ALA A 10 -8.13 2.31 29.97
C ALA A 10 -7.18 2.70 28.83
N ILE A 11 -6.46 3.83 28.97
CA ILE A 11 -5.42 4.21 28.02
C ILE A 11 -4.24 3.23 28.07
N GLY A 12 -3.83 2.85 29.29
CA GLY A 12 -2.78 1.86 29.49
C GLY A 12 -3.09 0.52 28.83
N ASP A 13 -4.31 0.03 28.98
CA ASP A 13 -4.78 -1.23 28.36
C ASP A 13 -4.77 -1.15 26.84
N ALA A 14 -5.22 -0.03 26.26
CA ALA A 14 -5.21 0.19 24.82
C ALA A 14 -3.78 0.23 24.27
N LEU A 15 -2.85 0.90 24.95
CA LEU A 15 -1.43 0.96 24.56
C LEU A 15 -0.73 -0.39 24.70
N ALA A 16 -1.02 -1.12 25.77
CA ALA A 16 -0.49 -2.48 25.96
C ALA A 16 -0.97 -3.43 24.87
N MET A 17 -2.26 -3.36 24.50
CA MET A 17 -2.83 -4.14 23.40
C MET A 17 -2.18 -3.78 22.07
N ALA A 18 -2.04 -2.49 21.77
CA ALA A 18 -1.37 -2.02 20.55
C ALA A 18 0.10 -2.48 20.50
N GLY A 19 0.83 -2.41 21.63
CA GLY A 19 2.21 -2.87 21.73
C GLY A 19 2.36 -4.37 21.51
N ASN A 20 1.49 -5.18 22.12
CA ASN A 20 1.49 -6.63 21.93
C ASN A 20 1.20 -7.02 20.48
N MET A 21 0.21 -6.39 19.85
CA MET A 21 -0.11 -6.60 18.43
C MET A 21 1.09 -6.18 17.54
N GLY A 22 1.71 -5.04 17.84
CA GLY A 22 2.88 -4.55 17.12
C GLY A 22 4.05 -5.52 17.19
N TRP A 23 4.31 -6.10 18.37
CA TRP A 23 5.34 -7.11 18.57
C TRP A 23 5.09 -8.36 17.73
N GLU A 24 3.86 -8.86 17.68
CA GLU A 24 3.51 -10.07 16.90
C GLU A 24 3.70 -9.90 15.40
N ILE A 25 3.49 -8.70 14.86
CA ILE A 25 3.62 -8.44 13.42
C ILE A 25 4.97 -7.86 13.00
N LEU A 26 5.91 -7.61 13.92
CA LEU A 26 7.15 -6.87 13.65
C LEU A 26 8.08 -7.63 12.69
N TRP A 27 8.41 -8.89 13.00
CA TRP A 27 9.32 -9.67 12.15
C TRP A 27 8.75 -9.96 10.75
N PRO A 28 7.45 -10.28 10.58
CA PRO A 28 6.88 -10.44 9.24
C PRO A 28 6.93 -9.15 8.42
N LEU A 29 6.75 -8.00 9.08
CA LEU A 29 6.90 -6.69 8.45
C LEU A 29 8.32 -6.46 7.95
N ILE A 30 9.32 -6.70 8.81
CA ILE A 30 10.73 -6.53 8.43
C ILE A 30 11.09 -7.50 7.28
N LEU A 31 10.64 -8.76 7.36
CA LEU A 31 10.85 -9.74 6.29
C LEU A 31 10.21 -9.25 5.00
N GLY A 32 8.94 -8.83 5.03
CA GLY A 32 8.18 -8.40 3.87
C GLY A 32 8.81 -7.19 3.19
N PHE A 33 9.12 -6.14 3.94
CA PHE A 33 9.80 -4.96 3.39
C PHE A 33 11.22 -5.26 2.90
N SER A 34 11.94 -6.17 3.53
CA SER A 34 13.25 -6.62 3.03
C SER A 34 13.13 -7.33 1.69
N LEU A 35 12.13 -8.22 1.56
CA LEU A 35 11.88 -8.95 0.32
C LEU A 35 11.42 -8.01 -0.80
N SER A 36 10.50 -7.09 -0.47
CA SER A 36 10.06 -6.01 -1.37
C SER A 36 11.24 -5.17 -1.87
N ALA A 37 12.09 -4.71 -0.95
CA ALA A 37 13.27 -3.91 -1.28
C ALA A 37 14.24 -4.66 -2.22
N VAL A 38 14.45 -5.96 -2.01
CA VAL A 38 15.26 -6.81 -2.89
C VAL A 38 14.65 -6.86 -4.30
N ILE A 39 13.35 -7.08 -4.40
CA ILE A 39 12.65 -7.15 -5.69
C ILE A 39 12.76 -5.80 -6.41
N GLN A 40 12.47 -4.70 -5.73
CA GLN A 40 12.53 -3.35 -6.29
C GLN A 40 13.95 -2.97 -6.73
N ALA A 41 14.98 -3.38 -5.98
CA ALA A 41 16.38 -3.13 -6.33
C ALA A 41 16.82 -3.84 -7.61
N VAL A 42 16.26 -5.00 -7.92
CA VAL A 42 16.71 -5.86 -9.02
C VAL A 42 15.81 -5.77 -10.26
N VAL A 43 14.51 -5.45 -10.12
CA VAL A 43 13.56 -5.41 -11.24
C VAL A 43 13.54 -4.03 -11.90
N ARG A 44 13.82 -3.98 -13.22
CA ARG A 44 13.82 -2.72 -14.00
C ARG A 44 12.41 -2.29 -14.39
N LYS A 45 12.05 -1.05 -14.08
CA LYS A 45 10.71 -0.49 -14.35
C LYS A 45 10.42 -0.18 -15.82
N GLU A 46 11.45 0.02 -16.66
CA GLU A 46 11.28 0.54 -18.04
C GLU A 46 10.63 -0.45 -19.02
N ARG A 47 10.85 -1.76 -18.85
CA ARG A 47 10.25 -2.80 -19.70
C ARG A 47 8.78 -3.07 -19.38
N ILE A 48 8.32 -2.61 -18.25
CA ILE A 48 7.01 -2.91 -17.66
C ILE A 48 5.89 -2.17 -18.40
N THR A 49 6.12 -0.92 -18.73
CA THR A 49 5.05 -0.01 -19.21
C THR A 49 4.51 -0.40 -20.59
N ALA A 50 5.38 -0.85 -21.49
CA ALA A 50 4.97 -1.30 -22.83
C ALA A 50 4.06 -2.55 -22.79
N LEU A 51 4.27 -3.44 -21.82
CA LEU A 51 3.48 -4.66 -21.64
C LEU A 51 2.10 -4.39 -21.01
N MET A 52 1.92 -3.24 -20.36
CA MET A 52 0.68 -2.82 -19.67
C MET A 52 -0.17 -1.82 -20.47
N SER A 53 0.15 -1.56 -21.73
CA SER A 53 -0.60 -0.62 -22.58
C SER A 53 -2.00 -1.12 -22.96
N GLY A 54 -2.23 -2.44 -22.96
CA GLY A 54 -3.50 -3.08 -23.26
C GLY A 54 -4.44 -3.24 -22.06
N THR A 55 -5.70 -3.59 -22.35
CA THR A 55 -6.71 -3.97 -21.35
C THR A 55 -7.09 -5.46 -21.45
N GLY A 56 -6.36 -6.21 -22.25
CA GLY A 56 -6.58 -7.65 -22.44
C GLY A 56 -6.05 -8.48 -21.26
N PRO A 57 -6.44 -9.77 -21.18
CA PRO A 57 -6.10 -10.63 -20.04
C PRO A 57 -4.60 -10.77 -19.83
N LYS A 58 -3.80 -10.75 -20.91
CA LYS A 58 -2.33 -10.78 -20.82
C LYS A 58 -1.77 -9.54 -20.12
N ALA A 59 -2.25 -8.35 -20.45
CA ALA A 59 -1.79 -7.12 -19.82
C ALA A 59 -2.20 -7.06 -18.34
N LEU A 60 -3.41 -7.55 -18.01
CA LEU A 60 -3.89 -7.63 -16.63
C LEU A 60 -3.09 -8.66 -15.82
N ALA A 61 -2.79 -9.83 -16.36
CA ALA A 61 -1.95 -10.84 -15.71
C ALA A 61 -0.53 -10.31 -15.42
N ILE A 62 0.06 -9.58 -16.39
CA ILE A 62 1.35 -8.92 -16.21
C ILE A 62 1.26 -7.84 -15.13
N ALA A 63 0.22 -7.00 -15.16
CA ALA A 63 -0.01 -5.96 -14.15
C ALA A 63 -0.16 -6.56 -12.75
N THR A 64 -0.91 -7.67 -12.63
CA THR A 64 -1.08 -8.42 -11.38
C THR A 64 0.25 -8.97 -10.87
N GLY A 65 1.00 -9.69 -11.72
CA GLY A 65 2.28 -10.28 -11.31
C GLY A 65 3.32 -9.24 -10.91
N LEU A 66 3.40 -8.15 -11.67
CA LEU A 66 4.32 -7.05 -11.37
C LEU A 66 3.89 -6.24 -10.13
N GLY A 67 2.59 -6.05 -9.95
CA GLY A 67 2.04 -5.45 -8.73
C GLY A 67 2.40 -6.29 -7.51
N ALA A 68 2.06 -7.58 -7.51
CA ALA A 68 2.37 -8.51 -6.43
C ALA A 68 3.87 -8.56 -6.11
N ALA A 69 4.73 -8.52 -7.13
CA ALA A 69 6.18 -8.45 -6.96
C ALA A 69 6.69 -7.10 -6.47
N SER A 70 5.97 -6.01 -6.74
CA SER A 70 6.34 -4.65 -6.32
C SER A 70 6.19 -4.43 -4.83
N SER A 71 5.23 -5.10 -4.20
CA SER A 71 4.91 -5.01 -2.78
C SER A 71 5.05 -3.59 -2.22
N SER A 72 4.05 -2.77 -2.45
CA SER A 72 4.07 -1.36 -2.10
C SER A 72 3.00 -1.04 -1.06
N CYS A 73 3.26 -0.08 -0.17
CA CYS A 73 2.18 0.46 0.65
C CYS A 73 1.12 1.16 -0.22
N SER A 74 -0.11 1.27 0.27
CA SER A 74 -1.26 1.81 -0.47
C SER A 74 -0.97 3.19 -1.09
N TYR A 75 -0.29 4.07 -0.38
CA TYR A 75 0.08 5.40 -0.88
C TYR A 75 1.11 5.34 -2.02
N ALA A 76 2.15 4.51 -1.86
CA ALA A 76 3.16 4.32 -2.89
C ALA A 76 2.58 3.61 -4.12
N ALA A 77 1.67 2.64 -3.92
CA ALA A 77 0.96 1.95 -4.99
C ALA A 77 0.16 2.91 -5.87
N VAL A 78 -0.58 3.85 -5.25
CA VAL A 78 -1.34 4.91 -5.96
C VAL A 78 -0.42 5.80 -6.78
N ALA A 79 0.73 6.22 -6.23
CA ALA A 79 1.70 7.05 -6.93
C ALA A 79 2.39 6.31 -8.08
N LEU A 80 2.73 5.01 -7.88
CA LEU A 80 3.27 4.15 -8.93
C LEU A 80 2.26 3.91 -10.04
N ALA A 81 0.99 3.61 -9.72
CA ALA A 81 -0.07 3.42 -10.69
C ALA A 81 -0.26 4.68 -11.57
N ARG A 82 -0.23 5.88 -10.96
CA ARG A 82 -0.23 7.13 -11.72
C ARG A 82 0.98 7.26 -12.63
N SER A 83 2.18 6.96 -12.14
CA SER A 83 3.41 7.01 -12.95
C SER A 83 3.34 6.07 -14.15
N LEU A 84 2.89 4.82 -13.95
CA LEU A 84 2.68 3.84 -15.00
C LEU A 84 1.63 4.32 -16.02
N PHE A 85 0.51 4.87 -15.55
CA PHE A 85 -0.54 5.41 -16.41
C PHE A 85 -0.02 6.58 -17.26
N ARG A 86 0.72 7.53 -16.68
CA ARG A 86 1.37 8.62 -17.42
C ARG A 86 2.34 8.13 -18.49
N LYS A 87 3.10 7.08 -18.18
CA LYS A 87 4.08 6.47 -19.11
C LYS A 87 3.44 5.61 -20.20
N GLY A 88 2.12 5.46 -20.26
CA GLY A 88 1.42 4.79 -21.36
C GLY A 88 0.73 3.46 -20.99
N ALA A 89 0.77 3.02 -19.75
CA ALA A 89 -0.08 1.91 -19.30
C ALA A 89 -1.56 2.26 -19.47
N SER A 90 -2.41 1.25 -19.70
CA SER A 90 -3.85 1.47 -19.68
C SER A 90 -4.31 1.80 -18.25
N PHE A 91 -5.39 2.57 -18.13
CA PHE A 91 -5.94 2.92 -16.82
C PHE A 91 -6.29 1.68 -15.99
N THR A 92 -6.93 0.70 -16.63
CA THR A 92 -7.29 -0.58 -15.98
C THR A 92 -6.05 -1.32 -15.50
N ALA A 93 -5.01 -1.44 -16.32
CA ALA A 93 -3.79 -2.15 -15.93
C ALA A 93 -3.04 -1.42 -14.79
N ALA A 94 -3.06 -0.09 -14.78
CA ALA A 94 -2.47 0.69 -13.69
C ALA A 94 -3.22 0.46 -12.35
N MET A 95 -4.56 0.43 -12.36
CA MET A 95 -5.37 0.14 -11.17
C MET A 95 -5.25 -1.33 -10.73
N VAL A 96 -5.15 -2.27 -11.67
CA VAL A 96 -4.89 -3.70 -11.35
C VAL A 96 -3.51 -3.89 -10.73
N PHE A 97 -2.49 -3.21 -11.25
CA PHE A 97 -1.17 -3.19 -10.63
C PHE A 97 -1.23 -2.67 -9.19
N GLU A 98 -1.96 -1.59 -8.96
CA GLU A 98 -2.13 -0.97 -7.65
C GLU A 98 -2.77 -1.94 -6.65
N ILE A 99 -3.90 -2.56 -7.01
CA ILE A 99 -4.58 -3.57 -6.19
C ILE A 99 -3.65 -4.75 -5.88
N ALA A 100 -2.95 -5.28 -6.88
CA ALA A 100 -2.08 -6.42 -6.69
C ALA A 100 -0.86 -6.09 -5.82
N SER A 101 -0.35 -4.85 -5.87
CA SER A 101 0.80 -4.41 -5.10
C SER A 101 0.51 -4.16 -3.61
N THR A 102 -0.75 -4.15 -3.23
CA THR A 102 -1.18 -4.00 -1.82
C THR A 102 -1.81 -5.27 -1.26
N ASN A 103 -2.55 -6.02 -2.08
CA ASN A 103 -3.41 -7.11 -1.63
C ASN A 103 -2.97 -8.52 -2.11
N LEU A 104 -1.99 -8.66 -2.98
CA LEU A 104 -1.49 -9.97 -3.45
C LEU A 104 -0.01 -10.14 -3.12
N VAL A 105 0.40 -9.64 -1.98
CA VAL A 105 1.80 -9.57 -1.57
C VAL A 105 2.11 -10.62 -0.51
N VAL A 106 3.30 -11.20 -0.59
CA VAL A 106 3.70 -12.32 0.27
C VAL A 106 3.72 -11.92 1.74
N GLU A 107 4.16 -10.71 2.06
CA GLU A 107 4.22 -10.21 3.43
C GLU A 107 2.84 -10.10 4.07
N LEU A 108 1.83 -9.60 3.37
CA LEU A 108 0.46 -9.53 3.89
C LEU A 108 -0.07 -10.94 4.15
N GLY A 109 0.16 -11.88 3.21
CA GLY A 109 -0.19 -13.28 3.37
C GLY A 109 0.44 -13.93 4.62
N ILE A 110 1.73 -13.64 4.90
CA ILE A 110 2.41 -14.13 6.11
C ILE A 110 1.77 -13.52 7.37
N ILE A 111 1.52 -12.22 7.38
CA ILE A 111 0.92 -11.52 8.53
C ILE A 111 -0.48 -12.06 8.79
N LEU A 112 -1.29 -12.28 7.75
CA LEU A 112 -2.63 -12.87 7.88
C LEU A 112 -2.58 -14.28 8.46
N ALA A 113 -1.64 -15.13 8.00
CA ALA A 113 -1.48 -16.48 8.52
C ALA A 113 -1.17 -16.50 10.02
N LEU A 114 -0.35 -15.57 10.48
CA LEU A 114 0.07 -15.46 11.87
C LEU A 114 -1.00 -14.80 12.74
N ALA A 115 -1.60 -13.72 12.26
CA ALA A 115 -2.55 -12.93 13.04
C ALA A 115 -3.95 -13.57 13.12
N LEU A 116 -4.47 -14.06 12.00
CA LEU A 116 -5.84 -14.55 11.84
C LEU A 116 -5.92 -16.05 11.55
N GLY A 117 -4.90 -16.60 10.89
CA GLY A 117 -4.82 -18.00 10.50
C GLY A 117 -4.66 -18.19 8.99
N TRP A 118 -4.09 -19.34 8.58
CA TRP A 118 -3.76 -19.65 7.16
C TRP A 118 -4.97 -19.60 6.22
N GLN A 119 -6.19 -19.79 6.75
CA GLN A 119 -7.42 -19.72 5.96
C GLN A 119 -7.63 -18.32 5.37
N PHE A 120 -7.28 -17.28 6.11
CA PHE A 120 -7.36 -15.89 5.64
C PHE A 120 -6.33 -15.61 4.56
N THR A 121 -5.12 -16.15 4.68
CA THR A 121 -4.10 -16.08 3.62
C THR A 121 -4.56 -16.78 2.35
N LEU A 122 -5.12 -17.99 2.47
CA LEU A 122 -5.66 -18.71 1.33
C LEU A 122 -6.80 -17.92 0.67
N ALA A 123 -7.68 -17.33 1.49
CA ALA A 123 -8.76 -16.48 1.02
C ALA A 123 -8.24 -15.25 0.26
N GLU A 124 -7.18 -14.62 0.73
CA GLU A 124 -6.55 -13.48 0.09
C GLU A 124 -6.05 -13.81 -1.32
N PHE A 125 -5.27 -14.88 -1.46
CA PHE A 125 -4.72 -15.30 -2.75
C PHE A 125 -5.77 -15.85 -3.73
N ILE A 126 -6.95 -16.26 -3.24
CA ILE A 126 -8.09 -16.65 -4.08
C ILE A 126 -8.95 -15.42 -4.41
N ALA A 127 -9.29 -14.62 -3.42
CA ALA A 127 -10.17 -13.46 -3.60
C ALA A 127 -9.51 -12.31 -4.35
N GLY A 128 -8.19 -12.11 -4.18
CA GLY A 128 -7.48 -11.03 -4.87
C GLY A 128 -7.57 -11.10 -6.39
N PRO A 129 -7.25 -12.22 -7.05
CA PRO A 129 -7.50 -12.39 -8.48
C PRO A 129 -8.96 -12.22 -8.89
N ILE A 130 -9.90 -12.70 -8.06
CA ILE A 130 -11.34 -12.54 -8.30
C ILE A 130 -11.73 -11.07 -8.26
N MET A 131 -11.25 -10.33 -7.26
CA MET A 131 -11.45 -8.89 -7.14
C MET A 131 -10.89 -8.13 -8.36
N ILE A 132 -9.69 -8.48 -8.82
CA ILE A 132 -9.10 -7.92 -10.04
C ILE A 132 -9.99 -8.15 -11.26
N LEU A 133 -10.54 -9.36 -11.42
CA LEU A 133 -11.47 -9.66 -12.50
C LEU A 133 -12.76 -8.82 -12.42
N PHE A 134 -13.33 -8.64 -11.22
CA PHE A 134 -14.47 -7.76 -11.02
C PHE A 134 -14.15 -6.30 -11.35
N VAL A 135 -13.01 -5.78 -10.90
CA VAL A 135 -12.57 -4.41 -11.24
C VAL A 135 -12.40 -4.25 -12.74
N ALA A 136 -11.74 -5.20 -13.41
CA ALA A 136 -11.56 -5.17 -14.85
C ALA A 136 -12.90 -5.19 -15.60
N LEU A 137 -13.86 -5.99 -15.13
CA LEU A 137 -15.21 -6.07 -15.67
C LEU A 137 -15.97 -4.76 -15.47
N LEU A 138 -15.97 -4.22 -14.25
CA LEU A 138 -16.66 -2.96 -13.93
C LEU A 138 -16.06 -1.79 -14.72
N PHE A 139 -14.74 -1.74 -14.85
CA PHE A 139 -14.10 -0.73 -15.68
C PHE A 139 -14.45 -0.89 -17.17
N ARG A 140 -14.52 -2.12 -17.68
CA ARG A 140 -14.96 -2.35 -19.05
C ARG A 140 -16.39 -1.85 -19.30
N LEU A 141 -17.28 -1.92 -18.30
CA LEU A 141 -18.67 -1.49 -18.38
C LEU A 141 -18.85 0.01 -18.15
N TRP A 142 -18.11 0.59 -17.21
CA TRP A 142 -18.33 1.96 -16.73
C TRP A 142 -17.33 2.98 -17.24
N LEU A 143 -16.11 2.54 -17.60
CA LEU A 143 -15.03 3.43 -17.97
C LEU A 143 -15.19 3.93 -19.40
N ARG A 144 -15.77 5.11 -19.54
CA ARG A 144 -15.90 5.77 -20.84
C ARG A 144 -14.59 6.43 -21.25
N ARG A 145 -14.29 6.44 -22.56
CA ARG A 145 -13.08 7.05 -23.13
C ARG A 145 -12.86 8.49 -22.65
N GLN A 146 -13.92 9.28 -22.54
CA GLN A 146 -13.85 10.66 -22.05
C GLN A 146 -13.34 10.77 -20.61
N ILE A 147 -13.69 9.80 -19.73
CA ILE A 147 -13.21 9.75 -18.34
C ILE A 147 -11.72 9.43 -18.33
N VAL A 148 -11.26 8.46 -19.13
CA VAL A 148 -9.85 8.08 -19.23
C VAL A 148 -9.00 9.23 -19.75
N GLU A 149 -9.45 9.91 -20.81
CA GLU A 149 -8.76 11.07 -21.39
C GLU A 149 -8.72 12.26 -20.40
N GLY A 150 -9.81 12.47 -19.66
CA GLY A 150 -9.87 13.46 -18.58
C GLY A 150 -8.90 13.13 -17.45
N ALA A 151 -8.87 11.86 -17.02
CA ALA A 151 -7.95 11.38 -15.99
C ALA A 151 -6.48 11.50 -16.44
N ARG A 152 -6.18 11.21 -17.73
CA ARG A 152 -4.82 11.36 -18.26
C ARG A 152 -4.38 12.83 -18.28
N ARG A 153 -5.23 13.73 -18.80
CA ARG A 153 -4.93 15.18 -18.75
C ARG A 153 -4.71 15.68 -17.33
N GLN A 154 -5.47 15.18 -16.36
CA GLN A 154 -5.30 15.55 -14.95
C GLN A 154 -4.01 14.95 -14.38
N ALA A 155 -3.70 13.68 -14.70
CA ALA A 155 -2.49 13.02 -14.27
C ALA A 155 -1.22 13.72 -14.78
N ASP A 156 -1.26 14.28 -15.98
CA ASP A 156 -0.13 14.99 -16.60
C ASP A 156 0.12 16.40 -16.04
N ARG A 157 -0.83 16.98 -15.27
CA ARG A 157 -0.74 18.34 -14.71
C ARG A 157 0.24 18.50 -13.54
N GLY A 158 1.17 17.58 -13.35
CA GLY A 158 2.27 17.73 -12.41
C GLY A 158 1.86 18.21 -11.01
N VAL A 159 1.26 17.32 -10.20
CA VAL A 159 1.14 17.58 -8.75
C VAL A 159 2.29 16.87 -8.10
N ALA A 160 3.36 17.59 -7.79
CA ALA A 160 4.46 17.04 -7.02
C ALA A 160 4.03 16.91 -5.55
N GLY A 161 3.97 15.68 -5.05
CA GLY A 161 3.87 15.37 -3.62
C GLY A 161 5.12 14.62 -3.18
N SER A 162 5.47 14.68 -1.90
CA SER A 162 6.64 13.96 -1.33
C SER A 162 6.64 12.47 -1.68
N MET A 163 5.48 11.84 -1.75
CA MET A 163 5.29 10.43 -2.14
C MET A 163 5.54 10.17 -3.64
N GLU A 164 5.28 11.15 -4.52
CA GLU A 164 5.59 11.02 -5.95
C GLU A 164 7.09 11.08 -6.22
N GLY A 165 7.82 11.90 -5.49
CA GLY A 165 9.28 11.94 -5.54
C GLY A 165 9.87 10.57 -5.23
N HIS A 166 9.39 9.90 -4.20
CA HIS A 166 9.84 8.56 -3.82
C HIS A 166 9.46 7.49 -4.86
N ALA A 167 8.20 7.41 -5.25
CA ALA A 167 7.73 6.43 -6.24
C ALA A 167 8.33 6.65 -7.64
N GLY A 168 8.74 7.88 -7.95
CA GLY A 168 9.40 8.25 -9.20
C GLY A 168 10.91 7.98 -9.24
N MET A 169 11.56 7.85 -8.10
CA MET A 169 13.00 7.53 -8.03
C MET A 169 13.23 6.08 -8.44
N ASP A 170 14.01 5.88 -9.49
CA ASP A 170 14.48 4.55 -9.86
C ASP A 170 15.87 4.33 -9.28
N MET A 171 15.89 3.61 -8.15
CA MET A 171 17.13 3.20 -7.47
C MET A 171 17.55 1.79 -7.87
N SER A 172 16.90 1.19 -8.89
CA SER A 172 17.21 -0.17 -9.33
C SER A 172 18.59 -0.26 -9.97
N VAL A 173 19.24 -1.41 -9.78
CA VAL A 173 20.58 -1.66 -10.34
C VAL A 173 20.49 -1.80 -11.87
N GLN A 174 21.16 -0.91 -12.59
CA GLN A 174 21.18 -0.83 -14.07
C GLN A 174 22.20 -1.79 -14.72
N SER A 175 22.47 -2.94 -14.11
CA SER A 175 23.41 -3.94 -14.62
C SER A 175 22.68 -5.08 -15.34
N ASP A 176 23.30 -5.67 -16.40
CA ASP A 176 22.79 -6.85 -17.11
C ASP A 176 23.23 -8.17 -16.47
N ALA A 177 23.89 -8.13 -15.30
CA ALA A 177 24.34 -9.31 -14.58
C ALA A 177 23.14 -10.19 -14.12
N PRO A 178 23.33 -11.50 -13.87
CA PRO A 178 22.31 -12.37 -13.29
C PRO A 178 21.79 -11.86 -11.95
N PHE A 179 20.52 -12.18 -11.64
CA PHE A 179 19.78 -11.71 -10.44
C PHE A 179 20.62 -11.77 -9.15
N LEU A 180 21.17 -12.93 -8.80
CA LEU A 180 21.94 -13.10 -7.56
C LEU A 180 23.21 -12.24 -7.53
N ARG A 181 23.89 -12.07 -8.67
CA ARG A 181 25.07 -11.24 -8.74
C ARG A 181 24.77 -9.76 -8.59
N ARG A 182 23.62 -9.32 -9.12
CA ARG A 182 23.12 -7.95 -8.90
C ARG A 182 22.79 -7.70 -7.44
N LEU A 183 22.08 -8.64 -6.80
CA LEU A 183 21.68 -8.53 -5.41
C LEU A 183 22.86 -8.39 -4.44
N VAL A 184 23.90 -9.22 -4.62
CA VAL A 184 25.09 -9.26 -3.72
C VAL A 184 26.10 -8.16 -4.06
N SER A 185 25.92 -7.42 -5.17
CA SER A 185 26.79 -6.30 -5.50
C SER A 185 26.66 -5.15 -4.49
N ARG A 186 27.69 -4.30 -4.41
CA ARG A 186 27.61 -3.07 -3.58
C ARG A 186 26.42 -2.20 -3.94
N ASP A 187 26.17 -2.04 -5.24
CA ASP A 187 25.03 -1.26 -5.75
C ASP A 187 23.70 -1.93 -5.40
N GLY A 188 23.62 -3.26 -5.47
CA GLY A 188 22.44 -4.03 -5.08
C GLY A 188 22.12 -3.90 -3.60
N LEU A 189 23.12 -4.02 -2.73
CA LEU A 189 22.95 -3.84 -1.29
C LEU A 189 22.55 -2.40 -0.94
N THR A 190 23.17 -1.42 -1.62
CA THR A 190 22.82 0.00 -1.41
C THR A 190 21.39 0.28 -1.87
N SER A 191 21.02 -0.18 -3.06
CA SER A 191 19.66 -0.04 -3.58
C SER A 191 18.64 -0.74 -2.68
N THR A 192 18.90 -1.97 -2.23
CA THR A 192 18.05 -2.70 -1.30
C THR A 192 17.87 -1.94 0.02
N SER A 193 18.96 -1.42 0.59
CA SER A 193 18.89 -0.64 1.84
C SER A 193 18.11 0.67 1.67
N GLN A 194 18.23 1.32 0.51
CA GLN A 194 17.48 2.54 0.18
C GLN A 194 15.98 2.25 0.08
N TYR A 195 15.56 1.24 -0.70
CA TYR A 195 14.16 0.85 -0.79
C TYR A 195 13.60 0.45 0.58
N PHE A 196 14.32 -0.39 1.35
CA PHE A 196 13.90 -0.82 2.67
C PHE A 196 13.62 0.36 3.62
N VAL A 197 14.58 1.30 3.74
CA VAL A 197 14.44 2.44 4.66
C VAL A 197 13.36 3.40 4.19
N MET A 198 13.24 3.61 2.88
CA MET A 198 12.24 4.49 2.29
C MET A 198 10.83 3.91 2.44
N ASP A 199 10.63 2.59 2.22
CA ASP A 199 9.36 1.93 2.43
C ASP A 199 8.92 2.01 3.90
N TRP A 200 9.83 1.76 4.86
CA TRP A 200 9.55 1.94 6.28
C TRP A 200 9.19 3.39 6.64
N ALA A 201 9.96 4.36 6.15
CA ALA A 201 9.70 5.78 6.42
C ALA A 201 8.33 6.22 5.88
N ALA A 202 7.89 5.64 4.75
CA ALA A 202 6.59 5.93 4.16
C ALA A 202 5.41 5.40 4.98
N VAL A 203 5.54 4.22 5.61
CA VAL A 203 4.39 3.52 6.22
C VAL A 203 4.41 3.47 7.74
N LEU A 204 5.52 3.78 8.39
CA LEU A 204 5.66 3.65 9.86
C LEU A 204 4.58 4.40 10.62
N ARG A 205 4.26 5.63 10.19
CA ARG A 205 3.21 6.43 10.79
C ARG A 205 1.85 5.75 10.70
N ASP A 206 1.54 5.17 9.55
CA ASP A 206 0.25 4.53 9.30
C ASP A 206 0.13 3.21 10.08
N ILE A 207 1.22 2.45 10.19
CA ILE A 207 1.27 1.23 11.01
C ILE A 207 1.04 1.57 12.49
N VAL A 208 1.75 2.57 13.01
CA VAL A 208 1.59 3.01 14.41
C VAL A 208 0.17 3.49 14.67
N LEU A 209 -0.40 4.31 13.78
CA LEU A 209 -1.77 4.79 13.89
C LEU A 209 -2.77 3.64 13.86
N GLY A 210 -2.58 2.68 12.94
CA GLY A 210 -3.41 1.49 12.83
C GLY A 210 -3.39 0.62 14.08
N LEU A 211 -2.21 0.41 14.66
CA LEU A 211 -2.06 -0.34 15.91
C LEU A 211 -2.73 0.38 17.09
N LEU A 212 -2.60 1.70 17.17
CA LEU A 212 -3.26 2.49 18.22
C LEU A 212 -4.78 2.43 18.09
N ILE A 213 -5.32 2.56 16.88
CA ILE A 213 -6.76 2.42 16.60
C ILE A 213 -7.23 1.01 16.96
N ALA A 214 -6.52 -0.03 16.50
CA ALA A 214 -6.87 -1.42 16.79
C ALA A 214 -6.80 -1.74 18.28
N GLY A 215 -5.77 -1.26 18.97
CA GLY A 215 -5.61 -1.43 20.43
C GLY A 215 -6.71 -0.74 21.22
N ALA A 216 -7.04 0.51 20.86
CA ALA A 216 -8.14 1.25 21.46
C ALA A 216 -9.50 0.55 21.22
N PHE A 217 -9.73 0.09 19.99
CA PHE A 217 -10.94 -0.63 19.63
C PHE A 217 -11.07 -1.95 20.39
N ALA A 218 -9.98 -2.72 20.49
CA ALA A 218 -9.94 -3.98 21.21
C ALA A 218 -10.15 -3.81 22.73
N ALA A 219 -9.61 -2.73 23.32
CA ALA A 219 -9.69 -2.45 24.75
C ALA A 219 -11.04 -1.83 25.17
N TRP A 220 -11.59 -0.92 24.34
CA TRP A 220 -12.72 -0.08 24.77
C TRP A 220 -14.06 -0.50 24.21
N VAL A 221 -14.10 -1.18 23.04
CA VAL A 221 -15.37 -1.58 22.44
C VAL A 221 -15.82 -2.95 22.97
N PRO A 222 -16.93 -3.02 23.70
CA PRO A 222 -17.43 -4.30 24.21
C PRO A 222 -17.77 -5.26 23.05
N ARG A 223 -17.37 -6.51 23.17
CA ARG A 223 -17.67 -7.54 22.16
C ARG A 223 -19.18 -7.71 21.91
N SER A 224 -20.02 -7.41 22.91
CA SER A 224 -21.48 -7.44 22.77
C SER A 224 -21.99 -6.40 21.77
N TRP A 225 -21.39 -5.21 21.75
CA TRP A 225 -21.75 -4.16 20.78
C TRP A 225 -21.35 -4.55 19.37
N LEU A 226 -20.13 -5.07 19.20
CA LEU A 226 -19.67 -5.56 17.90
C LEU A 226 -20.57 -6.68 17.37
N ARG A 227 -20.94 -7.65 18.22
CA ARG A 227 -21.86 -8.73 17.86
C ARG A 227 -23.24 -8.21 17.45
N ALA A 228 -23.73 -7.16 18.10
CA ALA A 228 -25.01 -6.54 17.74
C ALA A 228 -24.92 -5.79 16.39
N ILE A 229 -23.85 -5.02 16.17
CA ILE A 229 -23.61 -4.28 14.91
C ILE A 229 -23.45 -5.25 13.73
N PHE A 230 -22.69 -6.34 13.90
CA PHE A 230 -22.43 -7.32 12.85
C PHE A 230 -23.52 -8.39 12.75
N LEU A 231 -24.61 -8.27 13.52
CA LEU A 231 -25.71 -9.23 13.54
C LEU A 231 -25.21 -10.68 13.72
N ALA A 232 -24.21 -10.86 14.57
CA ALA A 232 -23.50 -12.13 14.76
C ALA A 232 -24.41 -13.28 15.24
N ASN A 233 -25.61 -12.96 15.74
CA ASN A 233 -26.64 -13.91 16.16
C ASN A 233 -27.53 -14.40 15.01
N ASP A 234 -27.46 -13.75 13.82
CA ASP A 234 -28.19 -14.16 12.63
C ASP A 234 -27.17 -14.44 11.50
N PRO A 235 -26.83 -15.72 11.26
CA PRO A 235 -25.83 -16.09 10.27
C PRO A 235 -26.15 -15.59 8.85
N THR A 236 -27.44 -15.52 8.49
CA THR A 236 -27.88 -15.07 7.16
C THR A 236 -27.64 -13.58 6.97
N LEU A 237 -28.02 -12.78 7.98
CA LEU A 237 -27.80 -11.33 7.95
C LEU A 237 -26.33 -11.00 8.02
N ALA A 238 -25.55 -11.69 8.87
CA ALA A 238 -24.10 -11.53 8.96
C ALA A 238 -23.41 -11.84 7.63
N PHE A 239 -23.84 -12.91 6.93
CA PHE A 239 -23.35 -13.27 5.59
C PHE A 239 -23.65 -12.17 4.57
N VAL A 240 -24.86 -11.64 4.54
CA VAL A 240 -25.26 -10.61 3.55
C VAL A 240 -24.64 -9.26 3.86
N LEU A 241 -24.60 -8.84 5.11
CA LEU A 241 -24.15 -7.49 5.48
C LEU A 241 -22.64 -7.41 5.67
N GLY A 242 -21.97 -8.49 6.08
CA GLY A 242 -20.55 -8.49 6.36
C GLY A 242 -19.69 -7.94 5.21
N PRO A 243 -19.77 -8.53 4.00
CA PRO A 243 -18.98 -8.06 2.86
C PRO A 243 -19.31 -6.64 2.38
N LEU A 244 -20.50 -6.12 2.69
CA LEU A 244 -20.88 -4.73 2.40
C LEU A 244 -20.36 -3.76 3.47
N ILE A 245 -20.43 -4.15 4.73
CA ILE A 245 -20.03 -3.29 5.85
C ILE A 245 -18.50 -3.23 5.96
N GLY A 246 -17.79 -4.33 5.66
CA GLY A 246 -16.33 -4.39 5.75
C GLY A 246 -15.63 -3.22 5.09
N PRO A 247 -15.84 -2.97 3.79
CA PRO A 247 -15.20 -1.84 3.10
C PRO A 247 -15.61 -0.47 3.66
N LEU A 248 -16.84 -0.31 4.17
CA LEU A 248 -17.28 0.95 4.77
C LEU A 248 -16.53 1.25 6.07
N ILE A 249 -16.23 0.22 6.88
CA ILE A 249 -15.40 0.39 8.07
C ILE A 249 -14.00 0.81 7.66
N ALA A 250 -13.43 0.20 6.63
CA ALA A 250 -12.09 0.54 6.14
C ALA A 250 -12.00 2.00 5.65
N VAL A 251 -13.03 2.51 4.96
CA VAL A 251 -13.10 3.91 4.49
C VAL A 251 -12.82 4.90 5.63
N VAL A 252 -13.32 4.61 6.83
CA VAL A 252 -13.20 5.49 8.00
C VAL A 252 -12.06 5.10 8.95
N SER A 253 -11.38 3.97 8.72
CA SER A 253 -10.29 3.51 9.59
C SER A 253 -8.97 4.24 9.35
N PHE A 254 -8.79 4.83 8.18
CA PHE A 254 -7.57 5.57 7.76
C PHE A 254 -6.28 4.74 7.80
N VAL A 255 -6.36 3.42 7.72
CA VAL A 255 -5.23 2.50 7.90
C VAL A 255 -4.89 1.80 6.58
N CYS A 256 -3.60 1.56 6.32
CA CYS A 256 -3.12 0.82 5.15
C CYS A 256 -3.38 -0.70 5.29
N SER A 257 -3.15 -1.48 4.22
CA SER A 257 -3.43 -2.92 4.15
C SER A 257 -2.85 -3.72 5.32
N VAL A 258 -1.58 -3.51 5.65
CA VAL A 258 -0.91 -4.21 6.77
C VAL A 258 -1.47 -3.76 8.12
N GLY A 259 -1.67 -2.45 8.30
CA GLY A 259 -2.24 -1.88 9.51
C GLY A 259 -3.70 -2.29 9.75
N ASN A 260 -4.42 -2.67 8.68
CA ASN A 260 -5.78 -3.21 8.80
C ASN A 260 -5.84 -4.60 9.43
N VAL A 261 -4.76 -5.41 9.41
CA VAL A 261 -4.79 -6.79 9.93
C VAL A 261 -5.11 -6.88 11.42
N PRO A 262 -4.49 -6.08 12.33
CA PRO A 262 -4.89 -6.05 13.73
C PRO A 262 -6.35 -5.64 13.94
N LEU A 263 -6.83 -4.65 13.21
CA LEU A 263 -8.24 -4.23 13.28
C LEU A 263 -9.18 -5.30 12.72
N ALA A 264 -8.81 -5.97 11.61
CA ALA A 264 -9.52 -7.12 11.07
C ALA A 264 -9.67 -8.25 12.10
N ALA A 265 -8.63 -8.48 12.91
CA ALA A 265 -8.67 -9.45 14.00
C ALA A 265 -9.70 -9.05 15.09
N VAL A 266 -9.77 -7.77 15.45
CA VAL A 266 -10.79 -7.27 16.37
C VAL A 266 -12.19 -7.46 15.80
N LEU A 267 -12.40 -7.09 14.53
CA LEU A 267 -13.69 -7.24 13.83
C LEU A 267 -14.08 -8.72 13.75
N TRP A 268 -13.15 -9.62 13.41
CA TRP A 268 -13.37 -11.06 13.38
C TRP A 268 -13.83 -11.60 14.73
N ASN A 269 -13.11 -11.25 15.81
CA ASN A 269 -13.50 -11.63 17.17
C ASN A 269 -14.82 -10.96 17.59
N GLY A 270 -15.15 -9.80 17.01
CA GLY A 270 -16.39 -9.07 17.21
C GLY A 270 -17.61 -9.67 16.50
N GLY A 271 -17.39 -10.60 15.55
CA GLY A 271 -18.49 -11.36 14.96
C GLY A 271 -18.82 -11.02 13.50
N ILE A 272 -18.03 -10.16 12.82
CA ILE A 272 -18.19 -9.94 11.37
C ILE A 272 -18.01 -11.27 10.60
N SER A 273 -18.67 -11.42 9.44
CA SER A 273 -18.54 -12.62 8.63
C SER A 273 -17.11 -12.77 8.06
N PHE A 274 -16.75 -13.98 7.62
CA PHE A 274 -15.44 -14.25 7.03
C PHE A 274 -15.20 -13.39 5.78
N GLY A 275 -16.18 -13.34 4.85
CA GLY A 275 -16.11 -12.47 3.68
C GLY A 275 -16.13 -11.00 4.04
N GLY A 276 -16.76 -10.62 5.17
CA GLY A 276 -16.71 -9.26 5.69
C GLY A 276 -15.31 -8.85 6.14
N VAL A 277 -14.56 -9.75 6.78
CA VAL A 277 -13.14 -9.52 7.11
C VAL A 277 -12.32 -9.37 5.84
N MET A 278 -12.52 -10.25 4.86
CA MET A 278 -11.76 -10.20 3.60
C MET A 278 -12.04 -8.91 2.82
N SER A 279 -13.30 -8.51 2.69
CA SER A 279 -13.66 -7.26 2.03
C SER A 279 -13.14 -6.02 2.76
N PHE A 280 -13.03 -6.06 4.09
CA PHE A 280 -12.41 -5.02 4.89
C PHE A 280 -10.90 -4.91 4.62
N ILE A 281 -10.18 -6.05 4.58
CA ILE A 281 -8.73 -6.08 4.33
C ILE A 281 -8.41 -5.49 2.95
N PHE A 282 -9.21 -5.83 1.92
CA PHE A 282 -9.02 -5.32 0.57
C PHE A 282 -9.31 -3.83 0.41
N ALA A 283 -9.96 -3.18 1.37
CA ALA A 283 -10.49 -1.84 1.22
C ALA A 283 -9.52 -0.71 1.60
N ASP A 284 -8.23 -1.02 1.72
CA ASP A 284 -7.14 -0.07 1.98
C ASP A 284 -6.98 1.02 0.91
N LEU A 285 -7.43 0.74 -0.33
CA LEU A 285 -7.34 1.66 -1.47
C LEU A 285 -8.55 2.60 -1.62
N ILE A 286 -9.57 2.48 -0.77
CA ILE A 286 -10.74 3.38 -0.79
C ILE A 286 -10.88 4.20 0.51
N ILE A 287 -9.86 4.24 1.34
CA ILE A 287 -9.82 5.10 2.53
C ILE A 287 -9.86 6.58 2.12
N ILE A 288 -10.44 7.43 2.98
CA ILE A 288 -10.65 8.86 2.66
C ILE A 288 -9.38 9.57 2.16
N PRO A 289 -8.19 9.42 2.79
CA PRO A 289 -6.98 10.07 2.28
C PRO A 289 -6.63 9.66 0.86
N ILE A 290 -6.75 8.37 0.51
CA ILE A 290 -6.47 7.85 -0.82
C ILE A 290 -7.48 8.38 -1.85
N LEU A 291 -8.76 8.45 -1.49
CA LEU A 291 -9.77 9.07 -2.35
C LEU A 291 -9.48 10.54 -2.65
N LEU A 292 -8.94 11.29 -1.68
CA LEU A 292 -8.49 12.67 -1.90
C LEU A 292 -7.28 12.73 -2.86
N ILE A 293 -6.37 11.77 -2.78
CA ILE A 293 -5.24 11.63 -3.71
C ILE A 293 -5.74 11.30 -5.12
N TYR A 294 -6.65 10.32 -5.29
CA TYR A 294 -7.25 10.03 -6.59
C TYR A 294 -7.92 11.25 -7.20
N ARG A 295 -8.63 12.06 -6.37
CA ARG A 295 -9.25 13.30 -6.84
C ARG A 295 -8.22 14.28 -7.41
N ARG A 296 -7.06 14.39 -6.79
CA ARG A 296 -5.96 15.22 -7.28
C ARG A 296 -5.34 14.65 -8.55
N TYR A 297 -5.16 13.32 -8.61
CA TYR A 297 -4.45 12.63 -9.69
C TYR A 297 -5.30 12.42 -10.94
N TYR A 298 -6.57 12.09 -10.79
CA TYR A 298 -7.44 11.65 -11.89
C TYR A 298 -8.70 12.50 -12.05
N GLY A 299 -8.99 13.39 -11.09
CA GLY A 299 -10.19 14.23 -11.06
C GLY A 299 -11.40 13.53 -10.43
N ALA A 300 -12.39 14.31 -10.01
CA ALA A 300 -13.52 13.82 -9.20
C ALA A 300 -14.35 12.70 -9.86
N LYS A 301 -14.59 12.79 -11.19
CA LYS A 301 -15.37 11.76 -11.93
C LYS A 301 -14.68 10.40 -11.94
N ALA A 302 -13.38 10.39 -12.20
CA ALA A 302 -12.59 9.15 -12.17
C ALA A 302 -12.50 8.59 -10.75
N THR A 303 -12.31 9.44 -9.73
CA THR A 303 -12.29 9.02 -8.33
C THR A 303 -13.58 8.34 -7.90
N LEU A 304 -14.73 8.91 -8.22
CA LEU A 304 -16.02 8.30 -7.89
C LEU A 304 -16.21 6.94 -8.57
N LEU A 305 -15.75 6.82 -9.82
CA LEU A 305 -15.80 5.57 -10.55
C LEU A 305 -14.85 4.53 -9.92
N ILE A 306 -13.61 4.92 -9.56
CA ILE A 306 -12.65 4.04 -8.87
C ILE A 306 -13.26 3.58 -7.54
N ALA A 307 -13.73 4.50 -6.71
CA ALA A 307 -14.30 4.19 -5.40
C ALA A 307 -15.48 3.22 -5.50
N GLY A 308 -16.41 3.47 -6.43
CA GLY A 308 -17.58 2.60 -6.65
C GLY A 308 -17.19 1.23 -7.19
N ALA A 309 -16.29 1.18 -8.17
CA ALA A 309 -15.82 -0.08 -8.76
C ALA A 309 -15.03 -0.93 -7.74
N PHE A 310 -14.14 -0.31 -6.99
CA PHE A 310 -13.36 -0.99 -5.96
C PHE A 310 -14.26 -1.49 -4.83
N TYR A 311 -15.14 -0.65 -4.30
CA TYR A 311 -16.11 -1.07 -3.27
C TYR A 311 -16.92 -2.30 -3.70
N LEU A 312 -17.51 -2.27 -4.90
CA LEU A 312 -18.30 -3.39 -5.39
C LEU A 312 -17.45 -4.64 -5.65
N ALA A 313 -16.24 -4.48 -6.17
CA ALA A 313 -15.35 -5.60 -6.42
C ALA A 313 -14.87 -6.26 -5.12
N MET A 314 -14.56 -5.46 -4.09
CA MET A 314 -14.17 -5.94 -2.76
C MET A 314 -15.31 -6.67 -2.07
N ALA A 315 -16.52 -6.12 -2.09
CA ALA A 315 -17.71 -6.76 -1.56
C ALA A 315 -18.01 -8.08 -2.31
N ALA A 316 -17.96 -8.06 -3.64
CA ALA A 316 -18.18 -9.26 -4.47
C ALA A 316 -17.13 -10.34 -4.19
N ALA A 317 -15.86 -9.98 -4.06
CA ALA A 317 -14.78 -10.90 -3.70
C ALA A 317 -15.01 -11.52 -2.31
N GLY A 318 -15.44 -10.71 -1.33
CA GLY A 318 -15.84 -11.17 0.00
C GLY A 318 -16.97 -12.19 -0.04
N TYR A 319 -18.02 -11.92 -0.83
CA TYR A 319 -19.13 -12.89 -1.02
C TYR A 319 -18.66 -14.19 -1.67
N VAL A 320 -17.86 -14.09 -2.74
CA VAL A 320 -17.38 -15.28 -3.44
C VAL A 320 -16.55 -16.16 -2.52
N VAL A 321 -15.66 -15.56 -1.72
CA VAL A 321 -14.83 -16.31 -0.77
C VAL A 321 -15.68 -16.94 0.31
N GLU A 322 -16.63 -16.22 0.88
CA GLU A 322 -17.50 -16.79 1.91
C GLU A 322 -18.37 -17.93 1.39
N LEU A 323 -18.91 -17.78 0.19
CA LEU A 323 -19.67 -18.84 -0.51
C LEU A 323 -18.82 -20.06 -0.84
N LEU A 324 -17.55 -19.85 -1.17
CA LEU A 324 -16.62 -20.92 -1.52
C LEU A 324 -16.11 -21.65 -0.27
N PHE A 325 -15.74 -20.90 0.78
CA PHE A 325 -15.07 -21.45 1.97
C PHE A 325 -16.04 -22.09 2.95
N THR A 326 -17.27 -21.59 3.04
CA THR A 326 -18.29 -22.13 3.97
C THR A 326 -18.60 -23.61 3.71
N PRO A 327 -18.96 -24.04 2.46
CA PRO A 327 -19.24 -25.45 2.19
C PRO A 327 -18.00 -26.34 2.24
N LEU A 328 -16.80 -25.77 2.02
CA LEU A 328 -15.55 -26.49 2.13
C LEU A 328 -15.06 -26.65 3.58
N GLY A 329 -15.75 -26.09 4.57
CA GLY A 329 -15.36 -26.13 5.97
C GLY A 329 -14.07 -25.36 6.28
N LEU A 330 -13.69 -24.42 5.41
CA LEU A 330 -12.45 -23.64 5.53
C LEU A 330 -12.63 -22.36 6.36
N VAL A 331 -13.87 -21.97 6.68
CA VAL A 331 -14.11 -20.83 7.59
C VAL A 331 -13.76 -21.25 9.01
N PRO A 332 -12.86 -20.53 9.74
CA PRO A 332 -12.48 -20.89 11.09
C PRO A 332 -13.69 -20.94 12.05
N GLN A 333 -13.88 -22.07 12.72
CA GLN A 333 -14.99 -22.25 13.67
C GLN A 333 -14.82 -21.44 14.95
N GLN A 334 -13.57 -21.23 15.36
CA GLN A 334 -13.24 -20.45 16.54
C GLN A 334 -12.86 -19.03 16.12
N ARG A 335 -13.59 -18.05 16.65
CA ARG A 335 -13.30 -16.62 16.43
C ARG A 335 -12.27 -16.16 17.48
N ARG A 336 -11.03 -16.63 17.31
CA ARG A 336 -9.88 -16.29 18.16
C ARG A 336 -8.70 -15.92 17.28
N ALA A 337 -8.54 -14.63 17.04
CA ALA A 337 -7.39 -14.11 16.31
C ALA A 337 -6.16 -14.12 17.24
N ARG A 338 -5.08 -14.77 16.81
CA ARG A 338 -3.84 -14.94 17.59
C ARG A 338 -3.22 -13.62 18.01
N VAL A 339 -3.23 -12.63 17.13
CA VAL A 339 -2.64 -11.31 17.38
C VAL A 339 -3.27 -10.61 18.60
N LEU A 340 -4.52 -10.92 18.95
CA LEU A 340 -5.21 -10.35 20.12
C LEU A 340 -4.91 -11.12 21.42
N GLU A 341 -4.38 -12.34 21.31
CA GLU A 341 -3.93 -13.15 22.43
C GLU A 341 -2.40 -13.06 22.63
N ALA A 342 -1.73 -12.29 21.77
CA ALA A 342 -0.29 -12.10 21.79
C ALA A 342 0.15 -11.42 23.09
N THR A 343 1.21 -11.93 23.68
CA THR A 343 1.89 -11.32 24.83
C THR A 343 3.37 -11.29 24.56
N ILE A 344 4.02 -10.19 24.92
CA ILE A 344 5.48 -10.08 24.84
C ILE A 344 6.10 -11.05 25.85
N GLY A 345 6.84 -12.04 25.36
CA GLY A 345 7.47 -13.08 26.17
C GLY A 345 8.53 -13.83 25.37
N TRP A 346 9.27 -14.73 26.02
CA TRP A 346 10.28 -15.56 25.37
C TRP A 346 9.60 -16.73 24.61
N ASN A 347 9.19 -16.43 23.38
CA ASN A 347 8.54 -17.35 22.46
C ASN A 347 9.22 -17.31 21.08
N SER A 348 8.70 -18.07 20.11
CA SER A 348 9.23 -18.09 18.73
C SER A 348 9.18 -16.72 18.05
N THR A 349 8.13 -15.94 18.28
CA THR A 349 7.97 -14.57 17.75
C THR A 349 9.14 -13.69 18.18
N THR A 350 9.50 -13.69 19.47
CA THR A 350 10.61 -12.90 20.02
C THR A 350 11.97 -13.28 19.40
N TRP A 351 12.22 -14.58 19.15
CA TRP A 351 13.46 -14.99 18.48
C TRP A 351 13.51 -14.52 17.04
N PHE A 352 12.39 -14.59 16.30
CA PHE A 352 12.32 -14.04 14.96
C PHE A 352 12.44 -12.52 14.97
N ASP A 353 11.80 -11.81 15.91
CA ASP A 353 11.95 -10.35 16.03
C ASP A 353 13.41 -9.95 16.24
N ILE A 354 14.15 -10.62 17.12
CA ILE A 354 15.58 -10.35 17.34
C ILE A 354 16.37 -10.55 16.04
N ALA A 355 16.13 -11.67 15.32
CA ALA A 355 16.84 -11.98 14.10
C ALA A 355 16.55 -10.94 12.98
N PHE A 356 15.28 -10.61 12.81
CA PHE A 356 14.86 -9.65 11.76
C PHE A 356 15.18 -8.19 12.14
N LEU A 357 15.15 -7.83 13.42
CA LEU A 357 15.67 -6.54 13.88
C LEU A 357 17.18 -6.40 13.62
N ALA A 358 17.94 -7.48 13.77
CA ALA A 358 19.35 -7.46 13.38
C ALA A 358 19.52 -7.24 11.87
N LEU A 359 18.68 -7.89 11.03
CA LEU A 359 18.67 -7.63 9.58
C LEU A 359 18.31 -6.17 9.27
N ALA A 360 17.26 -5.64 9.89
CA ALA A 360 16.86 -4.24 9.73
C ALA A 360 17.98 -3.28 10.15
N ALA A 361 18.67 -3.56 11.28
CA ALA A 361 19.80 -2.77 11.72
C ALA A 361 20.97 -2.80 10.71
N ILE A 362 21.26 -3.96 10.11
CA ILE A 362 22.30 -4.07 9.07
C ILE A 362 21.92 -3.21 7.86
N LEU A 363 20.68 -3.30 7.37
CA LEU A 363 20.21 -2.50 6.24
C LEU A 363 20.24 -0.99 6.56
N LEU A 364 19.84 -0.60 7.76
CA LEU A 364 19.86 0.79 8.21
C LEU A 364 21.29 1.33 8.32
N ILE A 365 22.22 0.57 8.91
CA ILE A 365 23.64 0.94 8.98
C ILE A 365 24.22 1.09 7.57
N TRP A 366 23.89 0.18 6.65
CA TRP A 366 24.34 0.26 5.27
C TRP A 366 23.79 1.51 4.56
N PHE A 367 22.52 1.83 4.78
CA PHE A 367 21.88 3.03 4.25
C PHE A 367 22.61 4.31 4.68
N PHE A 368 22.93 4.46 5.96
CA PHE A 368 23.67 5.62 6.44
C PHE A 368 25.12 5.66 5.98
N ARG A 369 25.80 4.49 5.90
CA ARG A 369 27.17 4.40 5.40
C ARG A 369 27.30 4.66 3.90
N SER A 370 26.28 4.37 3.13
CA SER A 370 26.23 4.65 1.68
C SER A 370 25.97 6.14 1.35
N GLY A 371 25.81 7.00 2.35
CA GLY A 371 25.53 8.42 2.15
C GLY A 371 24.09 8.72 1.73
N SER A 372 23.15 7.78 1.91
CA SER A 372 21.77 7.90 1.45
C SER A 372 20.87 8.74 2.38
N ALA A 373 21.36 9.23 3.51
CA ALA A 373 20.62 10.04 4.50
C ALA A 373 19.87 11.28 3.92
N PRO A 374 20.39 12.00 2.90
CA PRO A 374 19.64 13.12 2.30
C PRO A 374 18.30 12.71 1.68
N MET A 375 18.14 11.45 1.25
CA MET A 375 16.89 10.95 0.67
C MET A 375 15.72 11.01 1.66
N LEU A 376 15.97 10.79 2.96
CA LEU A 376 14.93 10.91 4.00
C LEU A 376 14.42 12.34 4.15
N ARG A 377 15.28 13.35 3.93
CA ARG A 377 14.88 14.77 4.00
C ARG A 377 13.94 15.14 2.85
N MET A 378 14.12 14.54 1.68
CA MET A 378 13.23 14.75 0.53
C MET A 378 11.82 14.17 0.76
N MET A 379 11.66 13.16 1.62
CA MET A 379 10.35 12.64 2.02
C MET A 379 9.63 13.51 3.05
N GLY A 380 10.37 14.28 3.85
CA GLY A 380 9.82 15.11 4.92
C GLY A 380 9.06 16.35 4.47
N GLY A 381 8.98 16.65 3.16
CA GLY A 381 8.18 17.70 2.54
C GLY A 381 7.93 18.94 3.41
N GLY A 382 8.97 19.70 3.74
CA GLY A 382 8.81 21.05 4.28
C GLY A 382 8.31 22.01 3.19
N PRO A 383 7.56 23.07 3.53
CA PRO A 383 7.10 24.08 2.57
C PRO A 383 8.21 24.82 1.81
N ASP A 384 9.47 24.60 2.20
CA ASP A 384 10.64 25.27 1.62
C ASP A 384 11.31 24.52 0.45
N ALA A 385 10.76 23.36 0.03
CA ALA A 385 11.31 22.59 -1.10
C ALA A 385 10.85 23.12 -2.48
N GLU A 386 10.06 24.18 -2.54
CA GLU A 386 9.44 24.70 -3.77
C GLU A 386 10.24 25.83 -4.43
N HIS A 387 11.39 26.27 -3.89
CA HIS A 387 12.07 27.50 -4.37
C HIS A 387 13.50 27.34 -4.90
N ASP A 388 14.04 26.16 -5.15
CA ASP A 388 15.45 26.04 -5.61
C ASP A 388 15.63 25.34 -6.98
N HIS A 389 14.68 25.52 -7.91
CA HIS A 389 14.87 25.14 -9.32
C HIS A 389 14.61 26.31 -10.30
N GLY A 390 14.93 27.53 -9.89
CA GLY A 390 14.81 28.71 -10.76
C GLY A 390 16.02 29.61 -10.65
N GLY A 391 17.21 29.16 -11.05
CA GLY A 391 18.37 30.02 -11.01
C GLY A 391 19.66 29.42 -11.53
N GLN A 392 19.68 28.95 -12.76
CA GLN A 392 20.93 28.84 -13.51
C GLN A 392 20.62 29.05 -14.99
N ASP A 393 21.25 30.11 -15.45
CA ASP A 393 21.66 30.47 -16.79
C ASP A 393 20.84 31.52 -17.55
N GLU A 394 21.10 32.74 -17.14
CA GLU A 394 21.22 33.86 -18.10
C GLU A 394 22.31 34.82 -17.62
N THR A 395 23.54 34.57 -18.01
CA THR A 395 24.59 35.58 -18.21
C THR A 395 25.72 34.92 -18.95
N THR A 396 25.93 35.27 -20.16
CA THR A 396 26.92 36.16 -20.75
C THR A 396 27.10 35.83 -22.20
N THR A 397 26.49 36.63 -23.04
CA THR A 397 27.04 36.92 -24.37
C THR A 397 27.71 38.28 -24.32
N PRO A 398 28.98 38.41 -24.77
CA PRO A 398 29.66 39.71 -24.82
C PRO A 398 29.06 40.52 -25.97
N ARG A 399 28.70 41.76 -25.71
CA ARG A 399 28.51 42.83 -26.67
C ARG A 399 29.84 43.06 -27.36
N ALA A 400 29.90 42.85 -28.66
CA ALA A 400 30.93 43.40 -29.51
C ALA A 400 30.40 44.73 -30.06
N ASP A 401 31.06 45.79 -29.71
CA ASP A 401 30.93 47.11 -30.29
C ASP A 401 31.39 47.03 -31.75
N GLU A 402 30.61 47.56 -32.69
CA GLU A 402 31.06 47.93 -34.00
C GLU A 402 30.63 49.33 -34.34
N GLU A 403 31.61 50.21 -34.24
CA GLU A 403 31.71 51.39 -35.05
C GLU A 403 32.41 51.09 -36.37
N GLY A 404 31.96 51.66 -37.44
CA GLY A 404 32.86 51.95 -38.55
C GLY A 404 32.37 51.64 -39.97
N ALA A 405 31.63 52.61 -40.52
CA ALA A 405 31.98 53.31 -41.77
C ALA A 405 31.93 52.59 -43.12
N LEU A 406 31.01 53.11 -43.92
CA LEU A 406 31.22 53.72 -45.23
C LEU A 406 31.49 52.90 -46.52
N ARG A 407 30.54 53.01 -47.43
CA ARG A 407 30.68 53.39 -48.86
C ARG A 407 31.08 52.36 -49.93
N HIS A 408 30.33 52.56 -51.02
CA HIS A 408 30.52 52.43 -52.46
C HIS A 408 30.00 51.16 -53.10
N GLU A 409 28.95 51.27 -53.91
CA GLU A 409 28.85 51.63 -55.32
C GLU A 409 29.04 50.43 -56.28
N HIS A 410 28.07 50.34 -57.20
CA HIS A 410 28.07 49.75 -58.52
C HIS A 410 28.02 48.22 -58.76
N GLY A 411 26.99 47.93 -59.59
CA GLY A 411 26.85 46.77 -60.39
C GLY A 411 25.40 46.30 -60.52
#